data_e278e39a3b2fe5839db7a4c19a79be1f
#
_entry.id   e278e39a3b2fe5839db7a4c19a79be1f
#
_cell.length_a   1.000
_cell.length_b   1.000
_cell.length_c   1.000
_cell.angle_alpha   90.00
_cell.angle_beta   90.00
_cell.angle_gamma   90.00
#
_symmetry.space_group_name_H-M   'P 1'
#
loop_
_entity.id
_entity.type
_entity.pdbx_description
1 polymer ?
#
loop_
_entity_poly.entity_id
_entity_poly.type
_entity_poly.pdbx_seq_one_letter_code
_entity_poly.pdbx_strand_id
1 'polypeptide(L)'
;MNDINKKGLSATLLCCLIWGLLPLYWALLNQVSSFSVLSHRIIWSGVWMIFIILAMGRQQLRIDIQYLRTHLSQFGLLLLAAALISVNWFTYIWAVTNQHVLDTSLGYYINPLLNVLLGIVIYKETLLWSQKLSIAIAVLGVSIMTYELGSLPTVSIAL
;
A
#
# COMPACT_ATOMS: atom_id res chain seq x y z
N MET A 1 -15.84 27.57 0.80
CA MET A 1 -15.35 26.20 0.50
C MET A 1 -16.30 25.64 -0.54
N ASN A 2 -15.82 25.45 -1.79
CA ASN A 2 -16.67 24.99 -2.91
C ASN A 2 -17.18 23.57 -2.65
N ASP A 3 -18.35 23.22 -3.19
CA ASP A 3 -18.99 21.90 -2.97
C ASP A 3 -18.12 20.73 -3.45
N ILE A 4 -17.27 20.95 -4.45
CA ILE A 4 -16.26 19.98 -4.92
C ILE A 4 -15.24 19.69 -3.80
N ASN A 5 -14.80 20.70 -3.06
CA ASN A 5 -13.87 20.51 -1.93
C ASN A 5 -14.50 19.74 -0.76
N LYS A 6 -15.80 19.94 -0.50
CA LYS A 6 -16.51 19.20 0.56
C LYS A 6 -16.67 17.72 0.19
N LYS A 7 -17.03 17.41 -1.05
CA LYS A 7 -17.14 16.03 -1.55
C LYS A 7 -15.77 15.33 -1.53
N GLY A 8 -14.71 16.00 -1.96
CA GLY A 8 -13.35 15.48 -1.89
C GLY A 8 -12.90 15.19 -0.47
N LEU A 9 -13.16 16.13 0.47
CA LEU A 9 -12.84 15.96 1.88
C LEU A 9 -13.59 14.79 2.50
N SER A 10 -14.91 14.70 2.28
CA SER A 10 -15.72 13.60 2.81
C SER A 10 -15.28 12.24 2.25
N ALA A 11 -14.94 12.15 0.97
CA ALA A 11 -14.43 10.93 0.36
C ALA A 11 -13.09 10.52 0.97
N THR A 12 -12.17 11.46 1.19
CA THR A 12 -10.88 11.22 1.84
C THR A 12 -11.07 10.73 3.27
N LEU A 13 -11.91 11.38 4.06
CA LEU A 13 -12.20 10.97 5.44
C LEU A 13 -12.79 9.55 5.49
N LEU A 14 -13.75 9.25 4.61
CA LEU A 14 -14.33 7.91 4.52
C LEU A 14 -13.28 6.86 4.13
N CYS A 15 -12.42 7.17 3.18
CA CYS A 15 -11.30 6.31 2.79
C CYS A 15 -10.38 6.03 3.99
N CYS A 16 -9.97 7.07 4.72
CA CYS A 16 -9.13 6.92 5.91
C CYS A 16 -9.79 6.06 7.00
N LEU A 17 -11.09 6.23 7.24
CA LEU A 17 -11.85 5.42 8.19
C LEU A 17 -11.88 3.94 7.76
N ILE A 18 -12.18 3.66 6.50
CA ILE A 18 -12.20 2.29 5.96
C ILE A 18 -10.81 1.65 6.12
N TRP A 19 -9.74 2.34 5.73
CA TRP A 19 -8.37 1.84 5.85
C TRP A 19 -7.95 1.65 7.31
N GLY A 20 -8.36 2.55 8.21
CA GLY A 20 -8.08 2.44 9.65
C GLY A 20 -8.79 1.28 10.33
N LEU A 21 -9.94 0.84 9.82
CA LEU A 21 -10.69 -0.32 10.34
C LEU A 21 -10.22 -1.66 9.75
N LEU A 22 -9.50 -1.64 8.64
CA LEU A 22 -9.00 -2.86 7.99
C LEU A 22 -8.17 -3.78 8.90
N PRO A 23 -7.25 -3.29 9.74
CA PRO A 23 -6.51 -4.15 10.67
C PRO A 23 -7.41 -4.91 11.62
N LEU A 24 -8.51 -4.30 12.10
CA LEU A 24 -9.48 -4.98 12.96
C LEU A 24 -10.19 -6.12 12.22
N TYR A 25 -10.56 -5.87 10.96
CA TYR A 25 -11.13 -6.92 10.11
C TYR A 25 -10.17 -8.10 9.90
N TRP A 26 -8.89 -7.81 9.61
CA TRP A 26 -7.88 -8.87 9.45
C TRP A 26 -7.60 -9.61 10.75
N ALA A 27 -7.62 -8.93 11.89
CA ALA A 27 -7.44 -9.56 13.21
C ALA A 27 -8.55 -10.57 13.52
N LEU A 28 -9.77 -10.38 13.03
CA LEU A 28 -10.86 -11.35 13.17
C LEU A 28 -10.62 -12.64 12.37
N LEU A 29 -9.75 -12.59 11.36
CA LEU A 29 -9.41 -13.74 10.51
C LEU A 29 -8.15 -14.48 10.97
N ASN A 30 -7.73 -14.30 12.21
CA ASN A 30 -6.52 -14.92 12.79
C ASN A 30 -6.50 -16.46 12.74
N GLN A 31 -7.65 -17.10 12.59
CA GLN A 31 -7.77 -18.55 12.44
C GLN A 31 -7.63 -19.04 10.98
N VAL A 32 -7.61 -18.11 10.02
CA VAL A 32 -7.48 -18.42 8.59
C VAL A 32 -6.05 -18.14 8.16
N SER A 33 -5.44 -19.04 7.39
CA SER A 33 -4.06 -18.82 6.93
C SER A 33 -3.98 -17.55 6.09
N SER A 34 -2.93 -16.75 6.28
CA SER A 34 -2.69 -15.49 5.55
C SER A 34 -2.65 -15.71 4.05
N PHE A 35 -2.15 -16.88 3.61
CA PHE A 35 -2.14 -17.27 2.21
C PHE A 35 -3.57 -17.43 1.65
N SER A 36 -4.47 -18.09 2.38
CA SER A 36 -5.86 -18.25 1.98
C SER A 36 -6.57 -16.90 1.88
N VAL A 37 -6.36 -16.03 2.88
CA VAL A 37 -6.92 -14.67 2.89
C VAL A 37 -6.48 -13.88 1.66
N LEU A 38 -5.16 -13.88 1.36
CA LEU A 38 -4.62 -13.20 0.19
C LEU A 38 -5.16 -13.78 -1.12
N SER A 39 -5.20 -15.12 -1.24
CA SER A 39 -5.70 -15.80 -2.44
C SER A 39 -7.15 -15.44 -2.73
N HIS A 40 -8.02 -15.48 -1.72
CA HIS A 40 -9.41 -15.05 -1.85
C HIS A 40 -9.53 -13.59 -2.28
N ARG A 41 -8.72 -12.71 -1.69
CA ARG A 41 -8.68 -11.29 -2.06
C ARG A 41 -8.32 -11.10 -3.53
N ILE A 42 -7.28 -11.78 -4.02
CA ILE A 42 -6.84 -11.68 -5.42
C ILE A 42 -7.94 -12.21 -6.35
N ILE A 43 -8.50 -13.39 -6.05
CA ILE A 43 -9.56 -14.01 -6.87
C ILE A 43 -10.78 -13.10 -6.96
N TRP A 44 -11.31 -12.64 -5.83
CA TRP A 44 -12.50 -11.81 -5.81
C TRP A 44 -12.27 -10.42 -6.42
N SER A 45 -11.09 -9.84 -6.23
CA SER A 45 -10.71 -8.59 -6.91
C SER A 45 -10.69 -8.78 -8.43
N GLY A 46 -10.16 -9.92 -8.91
CA GLY A 46 -10.16 -10.27 -10.32
C GLY A 46 -11.58 -10.43 -10.88
N VAL A 47 -12.45 -11.15 -10.16
CA VAL A 47 -13.86 -11.34 -10.55
C VAL A 47 -14.57 -9.98 -10.67
N TRP A 48 -14.44 -9.11 -9.67
CA TRP A 48 -15.04 -7.78 -9.68
C TRP A 48 -14.47 -6.90 -10.80
N MET A 49 -13.17 -6.98 -11.05
CA MET A 49 -12.54 -6.24 -12.15
C MET A 49 -13.09 -6.68 -13.52
N ILE A 50 -13.21 -8.00 -13.74
CA ILE A 50 -13.83 -8.54 -14.96
C ILE A 50 -15.27 -8.03 -15.11
N PHE A 51 -16.06 -8.05 -14.04
CA PHE A 51 -17.43 -7.55 -14.07
C PHE A 51 -17.50 -6.06 -14.44
N ILE A 52 -16.66 -5.23 -13.84
CA ILE A 52 -16.59 -3.79 -14.14
C ILE A 52 -16.19 -3.56 -15.59
N ILE A 53 -15.19 -4.26 -16.10
CA ILE A 53 -14.75 -4.15 -17.50
C ILE A 53 -15.86 -4.54 -18.47
N LEU A 54 -16.62 -5.60 -18.16
CA LEU A 54 -17.73 -6.02 -18.99
C LEU A 54 -18.88 -5.01 -18.98
N ALA A 55 -19.09 -4.31 -17.87
CA ALA A 55 -20.13 -3.28 -17.73
C ALA A 55 -19.73 -1.95 -18.38
N MET A 56 -18.46 -1.55 -18.31
CA MET A 56 -17.95 -0.27 -18.86
C MET A 56 -17.62 -0.31 -20.36
N GLY A 57 -17.60 -1.49 -20.97
CA GLY A 57 -17.30 -1.68 -22.39
C GLY A 57 -15.94 -2.31 -22.67
N ARG A 58 -15.91 -3.18 -23.67
CA ARG A 58 -14.77 -4.06 -23.97
C ARG A 58 -13.72 -3.40 -24.87
N GLN A 59 -13.99 -2.21 -25.38
CA GLN A 59 -13.13 -1.57 -26.40
C GLN A 59 -11.78 -1.18 -25.81
N GLN A 60 -11.77 -0.52 -24.65
CA GLN A 60 -10.53 -0.12 -23.98
C GLN A 60 -9.70 -1.35 -23.58
N LEU A 61 -10.33 -2.38 -23.03
CA LEU A 61 -9.64 -3.61 -22.68
C LEU A 61 -8.93 -4.26 -23.88
N ARG A 62 -9.55 -4.26 -25.06
CA ARG A 62 -8.91 -4.79 -26.27
C ARG A 62 -7.67 -4.00 -26.66
N ILE A 63 -7.74 -2.67 -26.57
CA ILE A 63 -6.60 -1.78 -26.85
C ILE A 63 -5.46 -2.08 -25.86
N ASP A 64 -5.76 -2.15 -24.57
CA ASP A 64 -4.79 -2.39 -23.52
C ASP A 64 -4.12 -3.77 -23.65
N ILE A 65 -4.91 -4.81 -23.93
CA ILE A 65 -4.36 -6.17 -24.17
C ILE A 65 -3.48 -6.19 -25.41
N GLN A 66 -3.90 -5.53 -26.50
CA GLN A 66 -3.09 -5.45 -27.72
C GLN A 66 -1.78 -4.72 -27.48
N TYR A 67 -1.84 -3.62 -26.73
CA TYR A 67 -0.65 -2.86 -26.34
C TYR A 67 0.32 -3.70 -25.52
N LEU A 68 -0.14 -4.41 -24.50
CA LEU A 68 0.70 -5.27 -23.66
C LEU A 68 1.30 -6.44 -24.43
N ARG A 69 0.58 -7.00 -25.41
CA ARG A 69 1.11 -8.07 -26.27
C ARG A 69 2.24 -7.60 -27.18
N THR A 70 2.21 -6.35 -27.60
CA THR A 70 3.26 -5.75 -28.44
C THR A 70 4.45 -5.20 -27.63
N HIS A 71 4.25 -4.96 -26.34
CA HIS A 71 5.26 -4.38 -25.43
C HIS A 71 5.57 -5.34 -24.25
N LEU A 72 6.23 -6.46 -24.57
CA LEU A 72 6.53 -7.51 -23.58
C LEU A 72 7.34 -7.03 -22.37
N SER A 73 8.21 -6.04 -22.53
CA SER A 73 8.94 -5.43 -21.42
C SER A 73 8.03 -4.75 -20.41
N GLN A 74 6.99 -4.05 -20.88
CA GLN A 74 6.01 -3.39 -20.01
C GLN A 74 5.10 -4.43 -19.34
N PHE A 75 4.74 -5.50 -20.05
CA PHE A 75 4.02 -6.61 -19.46
C PHE A 75 4.85 -7.28 -18.34
N GLY A 76 6.16 -7.49 -18.56
CA GLY A 76 7.08 -8.01 -17.54
C GLY A 76 7.18 -7.10 -16.31
N LEU A 77 7.28 -5.78 -16.50
CA LEU A 77 7.27 -4.81 -15.41
C LEU A 77 5.95 -4.81 -14.63
N LEU A 78 4.83 -4.96 -15.32
CA LEU A 78 3.52 -5.07 -14.69
C LEU A 78 3.41 -6.32 -13.83
N LEU A 79 3.88 -7.46 -14.32
CA LEU A 79 3.93 -8.71 -13.55
C LEU A 79 4.85 -8.59 -12.34
N LEU A 80 6.01 -7.98 -12.49
CA LEU A 80 6.93 -7.73 -11.38
C LEU A 80 6.28 -6.84 -10.31
N ALA A 81 5.65 -5.76 -10.72
CA ALA A 81 4.94 -4.87 -9.80
C ALA A 81 3.80 -5.60 -9.08
N ALA A 82 3.01 -6.41 -9.79
CA ALA A 82 1.96 -7.22 -9.19
C ALA A 82 2.50 -8.24 -8.19
N ALA A 83 3.63 -8.89 -8.49
CA ALA A 83 4.30 -9.82 -7.58
C ALA A 83 4.79 -9.09 -6.31
N LEU A 84 5.47 -7.96 -6.45
CA LEU A 84 5.96 -7.17 -5.31
C LEU A 84 4.81 -6.69 -4.41
N ILE A 85 3.73 -6.18 -4.99
CA ILE A 85 2.54 -5.78 -4.24
C ILE A 85 1.90 -6.98 -3.54
N SER A 86 1.87 -8.15 -4.17
CA SER A 86 1.32 -9.36 -3.55
C SER A 86 2.16 -9.82 -2.35
N VAL A 87 3.49 -9.75 -2.44
CA VAL A 87 4.39 -10.04 -1.32
C VAL A 87 4.18 -9.04 -0.19
N ASN A 88 4.12 -7.74 -0.50
CA ASN A 88 3.86 -6.71 0.49
C ASN A 88 2.52 -6.95 1.23
N TRP A 89 1.44 -7.22 0.51
CA TRP A 89 0.15 -7.53 1.13
C TRP A 89 0.14 -8.84 1.91
N PHE A 90 0.87 -9.86 1.44
CA PHE A 90 1.03 -11.09 2.19
C PHE A 90 1.71 -10.83 3.54
N THR A 91 2.82 -10.10 3.52
CA THR A 91 3.57 -9.70 4.73
C THR A 91 2.67 -8.93 5.71
N TYR A 92 1.89 -7.98 5.19
CA TYR A 92 0.95 -7.21 6.01
C TYR A 92 -0.13 -8.09 6.66
N ILE A 93 -0.82 -8.92 5.88
CA ILE A 93 -1.88 -9.80 6.40
C ILE A 93 -1.28 -10.77 7.42
N TRP A 94 -0.13 -11.36 7.10
CA TRP A 94 0.57 -12.26 8.01
C TRP A 94 0.93 -11.57 9.32
N ALA A 95 1.47 -10.39 9.28
CA ALA A 95 1.84 -9.64 10.47
C ALA A 95 0.62 -9.29 11.34
N VAL A 96 -0.47 -8.82 10.74
CA VAL A 96 -1.69 -8.48 11.48
C VAL A 96 -2.33 -9.73 12.10
N THR A 97 -2.40 -10.84 11.37
CA THR A 97 -2.99 -12.10 11.88
C THR A 97 -2.12 -12.78 12.94
N ASN A 98 -0.82 -12.49 12.97
CA ASN A 98 0.12 -12.99 13.99
C ASN A 98 0.43 -11.97 15.10
N GLN A 99 -0.41 -10.97 15.29
CA GLN A 99 -0.33 -9.96 16.36
C GLN A 99 0.86 -8.98 16.25
N HIS A 100 1.52 -8.88 15.09
CA HIS A 100 2.57 -7.90 14.78
C HIS A 100 2.02 -6.58 14.26
N VAL A 101 0.88 -6.10 14.81
CA VAL A 101 0.20 -4.88 14.33
C VAL A 101 1.05 -3.64 14.54
N LEU A 102 1.80 -3.57 15.64
CA LEU A 102 2.70 -2.44 15.91
C LEU A 102 3.84 -2.35 14.90
N ASP A 103 4.40 -3.50 14.50
CA ASP A 103 5.44 -3.57 13.47
C ASP A 103 4.91 -3.10 12.11
N THR A 104 3.67 -3.46 11.76
CA THR A 104 3.05 -2.98 10.52
C THR A 104 2.81 -1.48 10.55
N SER A 105 2.36 -0.95 11.68
CA SER A 105 2.15 0.49 11.86
C SER A 105 3.45 1.26 11.69
N LEU A 106 4.55 0.76 12.27
CA LEU A 106 5.88 1.35 12.11
C LEU A 106 6.33 1.34 10.64
N GLY A 107 6.07 0.24 9.90
CA GLY A 107 6.36 0.15 8.47
C GLY A 107 5.65 1.25 7.66
N TYR A 108 4.39 1.49 7.94
CA TYR A 108 3.64 2.58 7.30
C TYR A 108 4.15 3.98 7.63
N TYR A 109 4.78 4.18 8.79
CA TYR A 109 5.46 5.45 9.11
C TYR A 109 6.82 5.57 8.43
N ILE A 110 7.51 4.45 8.19
CA ILE A 110 8.79 4.43 7.47
C ILE A 110 8.60 4.67 5.97
N ASN A 111 7.54 4.14 5.35
CA ASN A 111 7.27 4.26 3.92
C ASN A 111 7.34 5.70 3.36
N PRO A 112 6.69 6.72 3.94
CA PRO A 112 6.82 8.10 3.47
C PRO A 112 8.26 8.62 3.54
N LEU A 113 9.02 8.21 4.57
CA LEU A 113 10.43 8.61 4.70
C LEU A 113 11.29 8.00 3.61
N LEU A 114 11.08 6.72 3.29
CA LEU A 114 11.75 6.05 2.17
C LEU A 114 11.40 6.68 0.83
N ASN A 115 10.12 7.04 0.61
CA ASN A 115 9.70 7.71 -0.62
C ASN A 115 10.39 9.06 -0.79
N VAL A 116 10.51 9.85 0.27
CA VAL A 116 11.25 11.12 0.24
C VAL A 116 12.73 10.88 -0.03
N LEU A 117 13.34 9.87 0.61
CA LEU A 117 14.73 9.51 0.36
C LEU A 117 14.96 9.12 -1.09
N LEU A 118 14.08 8.31 -1.68
CA LEU A 118 14.13 7.95 -3.10
C LEU A 118 13.95 9.16 -4.00
N GLY A 119 13.05 10.09 -3.65
CA GLY A 119 12.87 11.37 -4.36
C GLY A 119 14.18 12.19 -4.43
N ILE A 120 14.87 12.31 -3.30
CA ILE A 120 16.16 13.02 -3.21
C ILE A 120 17.24 12.29 -4.01
N VAL A 121 17.37 10.97 -3.82
CA VAL A 121 18.51 10.21 -4.38
C VAL A 121 18.33 9.97 -5.88
N ILE A 122 17.12 9.55 -6.32
CA ILE A 122 16.87 9.16 -7.71
C ILE A 122 16.49 10.39 -8.55
N TYR A 123 15.56 11.21 -8.06
CA TYR A 123 15.03 12.35 -8.81
C TYR A 123 15.78 13.65 -8.52
N LYS A 124 16.75 13.64 -7.57
CA LYS A 124 17.55 14.81 -7.16
C LYS A 124 16.67 16.01 -6.74
N GLU A 125 15.55 15.71 -6.10
CA GLU A 125 14.63 16.73 -5.61
C GLU A 125 15.28 17.56 -4.51
N THR A 126 15.04 18.89 -4.56
CA THR A 126 15.51 19.80 -3.53
C THR A 126 14.42 20.04 -2.49
N LEU A 127 14.74 19.75 -1.24
CA LEU A 127 13.79 19.93 -0.14
C LEU A 127 13.77 21.36 0.37
N LEU A 128 12.58 21.90 0.59
CA LEU A 128 12.36 23.13 1.33
C LEU A 128 12.73 22.94 2.82
N TRP A 129 13.06 24.02 3.49
CA TRP A 129 13.43 23.96 4.91
C TRP A 129 12.33 23.37 5.79
N SER A 130 11.07 23.73 5.53
CA SER A 130 9.90 23.15 6.22
C SER A 130 9.78 21.64 6.04
N GLN A 131 10.07 21.13 4.83
CA GLN A 131 10.07 19.69 4.55
C GLN A 131 11.19 18.97 5.30
N LYS A 132 12.40 19.56 5.35
CA LYS A 132 13.53 19.01 6.12
C LYS A 132 13.19 18.88 7.60
N LEU A 133 12.55 19.90 8.17
CA LEU A 133 12.12 19.88 9.56
C LEU A 133 11.06 18.80 9.81
N SER A 134 10.07 18.68 8.93
CA SER A 134 9.04 17.63 9.03
C SER A 134 9.64 16.22 8.97
N ILE A 135 10.62 16.01 8.08
CA ILE A 135 11.32 14.72 7.97
C ILE A 135 12.12 14.43 9.24
N ALA A 136 12.82 15.43 9.79
CA ALA A 136 13.58 15.26 11.02
C ALA A 136 12.68 14.86 12.20
N ILE A 137 11.51 15.48 12.33
CA ILE A 137 10.52 15.13 13.35
C ILE A 137 10.00 13.70 13.14
N ALA A 138 9.70 13.33 11.89
CA ALA A 138 9.22 11.98 11.57
C ALA A 138 10.28 10.90 11.85
N VAL A 139 11.56 11.17 11.51
CA VAL A 139 12.68 10.27 11.83
C VAL A 139 12.83 10.10 13.35
N LEU A 140 12.73 11.18 14.12
CA LEU A 140 12.75 11.10 15.59
C LEU A 140 11.60 10.24 16.11
N GLY A 141 10.37 10.42 15.62
CA GLY A 141 9.21 9.62 16.02
C GLY A 141 9.42 8.13 15.72
N VAL A 142 9.88 7.79 14.52
CA VAL A 142 10.18 6.41 14.13
C VAL A 142 11.30 5.83 15.00
N SER A 143 12.34 6.61 15.31
CA SER A 143 13.45 6.16 16.16
C SER A 143 13.00 5.83 17.58
N ILE A 144 12.13 6.66 18.17
CA ILE A 144 11.56 6.43 19.50
C ILE A 144 10.71 5.15 19.49
N MET A 145 9.81 4.99 18.51
CA MET A 145 8.98 3.79 18.39
C MET A 145 9.83 2.53 18.22
N THR A 146 10.88 2.58 17.39
CA THR A 146 11.80 1.44 17.21
C THR A 146 12.54 1.09 18.48
N TYR A 147 12.95 2.10 19.25
CA TYR A 147 13.62 1.89 20.54
C TYR A 147 12.69 1.24 21.58
N GLU A 148 11.44 1.68 21.66
CA GLU A 148 10.45 1.11 22.59
C GLU A 148 10.06 -0.32 22.22
N LEU A 149 10.02 -0.68 20.94
CA LEU A 149 9.77 -2.04 20.47
C LEU A 149 10.89 -3.04 20.85
N GLY A 150 12.10 -2.54 21.16
CA GLY A 150 13.21 -3.35 21.65
C GLY A 150 13.76 -4.39 20.66
N SER A 151 13.25 -4.42 19.44
CA SER A 151 13.67 -5.33 18.36
C SER A 151 13.76 -4.58 17.05
N LEU A 152 14.66 -5.04 16.15
CA LEU A 152 14.68 -4.53 14.79
C LEU A 152 13.35 -4.85 14.11
N PRO A 153 12.64 -3.84 13.56
CA PRO A 153 11.32 -4.04 12.97
C PRO A 153 11.45 -4.70 11.58
N THR A 154 11.78 -5.99 11.58
CA THR A 154 11.99 -6.77 10.34
C THR A 154 10.77 -6.76 9.44
N VAL A 155 9.58 -6.83 10.04
CA VAL A 155 8.30 -6.74 9.33
C VAL A 155 8.12 -5.35 8.72
N SER A 156 8.47 -4.29 9.46
CA SER A 156 8.37 -2.90 8.98
C SER A 156 9.27 -2.62 7.78
N ILE A 157 10.44 -3.28 7.72
CA ILE A 157 11.38 -3.14 6.60
C ILE A 157 10.92 -3.97 5.39
N ALA A 158 10.21 -5.07 5.61
CA ALA A 158 9.69 -5.94 4.56
C ALA A 158 8.40 -5.40 3.90
N LEU A 159 7.71 -4.46 4.53
CA LEU A 159 6.53 -3.74 4.03
C LEU A 159 6.91 -2.55 3.15
#